data_2f79eef4518bf67592b4e9067f57ddda
#
_entry.id   2f79eef4518bf67592b4e9067f57ddda
#
_cell.length_a   1.000
_cell.length_b   1.000
_cell.length_c   1.000
_cell.angle_alpha   90.00
_cell.angle_beta   90.00
_cell.angle_gamma   90.00
#
_symmetry.space_group_name_H-M   'P 1'
#
loop_
_entity.id
_entity.type
_entity.pdbx_description
1 polymer ?
#
loop_
_entity_poly.entity_id
_entity_poly.type
_entity_poly.pdbx_seq_one_letter_code
_entity_poly.pdbx_strand_id
1 'polypeptide(L)'
;SAAAPDTIKMDDCAYSGTKYDSPALGECYMHQMHFALNGKSTMGFCAEKGKGMGWSLKGHTWGNPKPISDPTVKTMMAYFYAHSTGVFTDQAKALGVDDVWDSNYTWTMNSWTQAVVWRYKAGLLSDPVVACAEELLCVYNNLEHTSYTSIDDTMDGRSFRDRAQYILDLGAQGVWGECSVYEYAYTGPGSNYHPANDVQAVMVGELNITRQKYELTVKKVDSTNPNKGLAGARFLVSSENGAFSKEIVTGQDGTYTLTALDAGTYAVTELEAPEGYEIDNAGPQYVVLPSNGNNTVTVTFADTPTITGEGSIRKVDADDPTKGLAGAVIKIEGVDNDFTGTYVTGTGGYLTDVPWKDMPLGSYTAEEVTPPEGYTKSPDVNKTKQTFRWDGKTDIALVFENDAKVKVKLIKLDDSDNPLPGAVFNIIKDGQIIGTEATKADGSITVTDVTEGMYAFVEVSAPAPYATLTEPVIAHVDQATINGGGTVTVTA
;
A
#
# COMPACT_ATOMS: atom_id res chain seq x y z
N SER A 1 -20.07 9.97 28.59
CA SER A 1 -19.53 10.69 29.75
C SER A 1 -20.60 10.76 30.83
N ALA A 2 -20.20 10.61 32.13
CA ALA A 2 -21.10 10.80 33.23
C ALA A 2 -21.55 12.29 33.27
N ALA A 3 -22.80 12.53 33.66
CA ALA A 3 -23.28 13.90 33.86
C ALA A 3 -22.48 14.58 34.97
N ALA A 4 -22.33 15.93 34.89
CA ALA A 4 -21.70 16.70 35.93
C ALA A 4 -22.48 16.51 37.24
N PRO A 5 -21.82 16.24 38.39
CA PRO A 5 -22.49 16.21 39.66
C PRO A 5 -23.01 17.61 40.01
N ASP A 6 -24.16 17.69 40.68
CA ASP A 6 -24.78 18.96 41.07
C ASP A 6 -23.92 19.76 42.05
N THR A 7 -23.13 19.04 42.86
CA THR A 7 -22.21 19.63 43.84
C THR A 7 -20.89 18.88 43.87
N ILE A 8 -19.82 19.62 44.13
CA ILE A 8 -18.49 19.06 44.39
C ILE A 8 -17.99 19.56 45.74
N LYS A 9 -17.13 18.77 46.37
CA LYS A 9 -16.56 19.08 47.69
C LYS A 9 -15.05 19.17 47.60
N MET A 10 -14.47 20.19 48.20
CA MET A 10 -13.03 20.33 48.29
C MET A 10 -12.44 19.31 49.27
N ASP A 11 -11.57 18.46 48.81
CA ASP A 11 -10.86 17.48 49.62
C ASP A 11 -9.58 18.05 50.23
N ASP A 12 -8.88 18.89 49.48
CA ASP A 12 -7.62 19.49 49.90
C ASP A 12 -7.34 20.81 49.19
N CYS A 13 -6.53 21.65 49.79
CA CYS A 13 -6.06 22.91 49.23
C CYS A 13 -4.65 23.20 49.74
N ALA A 14 -3.70 23.36 48.85
CA ALA A 14 -2.34 23.77 49.15
C ALA A 14 -2.02 25.11 48.46
N TYR A 15 -1.32 25.97 49.17
CA TYR A 15 -0.79 27.22 48.62
C TYR A 15 0.70 27.08 48.36
N SER A 16 1.15 27.45 47.16
CA SER A 16 2.56 27.30 46.79
C SER A 16 3.51 28.27 47.50
N GLY A 17 2.98 29.31 48.11
CA GLY A 17 3.79 30.43 48.63
C GLY A 17 4.39 31.31 47.54
N THR A 18 4.17 30.95 46.26
CA THR A 18 4.76 31.62 45.10
C THR A 18 3.68 32.46 44.42
N LYS A 19 4.07 33.65 44.03
CA LYS A 19 3.29 34.50 43.15
C LYS A 19 4.10 34.82 41.91
N TYR A 20 3.43 35.09 40.81
CA TYR A 20 4.11 35.63 39.62
C TYR A 20 3.29 36.83 39.07
N ASP A 21 3.98 37.69 38.34
CA ASP A 21 3.37 38.84 37.68
C ASP A 21 3.15 38.54 36.21
N SER A 22 1.87 38.44 35.79
CA SER A 22 1.48 38.32 34.42
C SER A 22 1.27 39.70 33.79
N PRO A 23 1.82 39.99 32.61
CA PRO A 23 1.58 41.25 31.91
C PRO A 23 0.10 41.52 31.65
N ALA A 24 -0.68 40.48 31.41
CA ALA A 24 -2.11 40.59 31.15
C ALA A 24 -3.00 40.52 32.38
N LEU A 25 -2.58 39.78 33.42
CA LEU A 25 -3.40 39.48 34.59
C LEU A 25 -2.96 40.22 35.86
N GLY A 26 -1.74 40.77 35.87
CA GLY A 26 -1.13 41.31 37.08
C GLY A 26 -0.66 40.25 38.04
N GLU A 27 -0.60 40.57 39.34
CA GLU A 27 -0.12 39.67 40.38
C GLU A 27 -1.04 38.45 40.54
N CYS A 28 -0.48 37.25 40.46
CA CYS A 28 -1.19 35.97 40.54
C CYS A 28 -0.68 35.11 41.69
N TYR A 29 -1.61 34.55 42.47
CA TYR A 29 -1.36 33.65 43.60
C TYR A 29 -1.84 32.24 43.22
N MET A 30 -1.01 31.25 43.37
CA MET A 30 -1.28 29.88 42.94
C MET A 30 -1.68 28.94 44.07
N HIS A 31 -2.77 28.22 43.87
CA HIS A 31 -3.26 27.18 44.75
C HIS A 31 -3.40 25.85 43.98
N GLN A 32 -3.14 24.75 44.68
CA GLN A 32 -3.50 23.41 44.22
C GLN A 32 -4.71 22.95 45.03
N MET A 33 -5.83 22.75 44.37
CA MET A 33 -7.08 22.33 44.99
C MET A 33 -7.52 21.02 44.43
N HIS A 34 -7.97 20.14 45.31
CA HIS A 34 -8.51 18.83 44.94
C HIS A 34 -9.98 18.73 45.29
N PHE A 35 -10.78 18.27 44.37
CA PHE A 35 -12.21 18.07 44.49
C PHE A 35 -12.58 16.61 44.19
N ALA A 36 -13.58 16.10 44.90
CA ALA A 36 -14.21 14.85 44.58
C ALA A 36 -15.19 15.05 43.41
N LEU A 37 -14.89 14.46 42.25
CA LEU A 37 -15.74 14.51 41.07
C LEU A 37 -16.01 13.06 40.63
N ASN A 38 -17.28 12.65 40.63
CA ASN A 38 -17.67 11.26 40.26
C ASN A 38 -16.83 10.16 40.97
N GLY A 39 -16.55 10.39 42.26
CA GLY A 39 -15.79 9.43 43.07
C GLY A 39 -14.29 9.45 42.89
N LYS A 40 -13.75 10.35 42.07
CA LYS A 40 -12.32 10.55 41.88
C LYS A 40 -11.87 11.90 42.39
N SER A 41 -10.68 11.94 43.01
CA SER A 41 -10.02 13.20 43.34
C SER A 41 -9.45 13.84 42.07
N THR A 42 -9.83 15.07 41.78
CA THR A 42 -9.36 15.83 40.62
C THR A 42 -8.95 17.25 41.01
N MET A 43 -7.97 17.82 40.34
CA MET A 43 -7.56 19.20 40.59
C MET A 43 -8.53 20.18 39.94
N GLY A 44 -8.84 21.24 40.69
CA GLY A 44 -9.62 22.36 40.21
C GLY A 44 -8.79 23.62 40.07
N PHE A 45 -9.32 24.57 39.32
CA PHE A 45 -8.68 25.86 39.03
C PHE A 45 -9.60 27.01 39.45
N CYS A 46 -9.02 28.03 40.06
CA CYS A 46 -9.74 29.24 40.42
C CYS A 46 -10.32 29.92 39.19
N ALA A 47 -11.62 30.16 39.15
CA ALA A 47 -12.28 30.83 38.03
C ALA A 47 -12.34 32.37 38.18
N GLU A 48 -12.30 32.89 39.40
CA GLU A 48 -12.45 34.31 39.65
C GLU A 48 -11.20 34.86 40.34
N LYS A 49 -10.31 35.49 39.57
CA LYS A 49 -9.12 36.14 40.12
C LYS A 49 -9.52 37.26 41.08
N GLY A 50 -8.84 37.33 42.24
CA GLY A 50 -9.05 38.36 43.23
C GLY A 50 -10.06 38.00 44.33
N LYS A 51 -10.77 36.87 44.22
CA LYS A 51 -11.59 36.32 45.30
C LYS A 51 -10.81 35.30 46.13
N GLY A 52 -11.27 35.06 47.34
CA GLY A 52 -10.61 34.21 48.32
C GLY A 52 -10.61 32.72 47.98
N MET A 53 -9.50 32.08 48.27
CA MET A 53 -9.33 30.65 48.26
C MET A 53 -8.28 30.24 49.29
N GLY A 54 -8.47 29.11 49.93
CA GLY A 54 -7.48 28.63 50.90
C GLY A 54 -7.89 27.32 51.58
N TRP A 55 -6.98 26.79 52.40
CA TRP A 55 -7.17 25.53 53.12
C TRP A 55 -8.36 25.57 54.12
N SER A 56 -8.75 26.79 54.61
CA SER A 56 -9.91 26.94 55.47
C SER A 56 -11.24 26.57 54.85
N LEU A 57 -11.27 26.44 53.52
CA LEU A 57 -12.43 26.01 52.75
C LEU A 57 -12.45 24.48 52.48
N LYS A 58 -11.48 23.73 53.00
CA LYS A 58 -11.48 22.29 52.94
C LYS A 58 -12.76 21.71 53.54
N GLY A 59 -13.39 20.81 52.85
CA GLY A 59 -14.66 20.20 53.23
C GLY A 59 -15.90 21.01 52.81
N HIS A 60 -15.73 22.20 52.25
CA HIS A 60 -16.83 23.01 51.72
C HIS A 60 -17.24 22.56 50.31
N THR A 61 -18.38 23.05 49.85
CA THR A 61 -19.03 22.62 48.61
C THR A 61 -19.21 23.76 47.62
N TRP A 62 -19.12 23.40 46.36
CA TRP A 62 -19.48 24.22 45.20
C TRP A 62 -20.57 23.51 44.40
N GLY A 63 -21.44 24.30 43.77
CA GLY A 63 -22.58 23.77 43.04
C GLY A 63 -22.89 24.56 41.77
N ASN A 64 -24.06 24.28 41.20
CA ASN A 64 -24.57 24.96 40.01
C ASN A 64 -23.60 24.87 38.83
N PRO A 65 -23.24 23.66 38.37
CA PRO A 65 -22.25 23.46 37.29
C PRO A 65 -22.72 24.11 36.00
N LYS A 66 -21.83 24.87 35.37
CA LYS A 66 -21.98 25.45 34.04
C LYS A 66 -20.93 24.86 33.10
N PRO A 67 -21.33 24.26 31.97
CA PRO A 67 -20.36 23.72 31.04
C PRO A 67 -19.51 24.81 30.39
N ILE A 68 -18.22 24.54 30.23
CA ILE A 68 -17.26 25.39 29.54
C ILE A 68 -16.95 24.75 28.20
N SER A 69 -17.19 25.48 27.10
CA SER A 69 -16.99 24.99 25.72
C SER A 69 -15.75 25.56 25.05
N ASP A 70 -15.03 26.48 25.69
CA ASP A 70 -13.83 27.08 25.11
C ASP A 70 -12.78 25.98 24.81
N PRO A 71 -12.32 25.86 23.55
CA PRO A 71 -11.41 24.76 23.16
C PRO A 71 -10.02 24.92 23.79
N THR A 72 -9.57 26.13 24.04
CA THR A 72 -8.26 26.38 24.64
C THR A 72 -8.25 25.97 26.11
N VAL A 73 -9.25 26.34 26.88
CA VAL A 73 -9.40 25.93 28.28
C VAL A 73 -9.52 24.42 28.38
N LYS A 74 -10.37 23.82 27.56
CA LYS A 74 -10.54 22.36 27.53
C LYS A 74 -9.23 21.62 27.18
N THR A 75 -8.49 22.11 26.21
CA THR A 75 -7.19 21.52 25.81
C THR A 75 -6.15 21.65 26.91
N MET A 76 -6.03 22.83 27.54
CA MET A 76 -5.07 23.06 28.61
C MET A 76 -5.37 22.21 29.83
N MET A 77 -6.63 22.08 30.20
CA MET A 77 -7.03 21.22 31.30
C MET A 77 -6.86 19.72 30.95
N ALA A 78 -7.17 19.32 29.73
CA ALA A 78 -6.90 17.97 29.28
C ALA A 78 -5.40 17.64 29.35
N TYR A 79 -4.56 18.52 28.86
CA TYR A 79 -3.11 18.36 28.92
C TYR A 79 -2.60 18.25 30.34
N PHE A 80 -3.07 19.12 31.21
CA PHE A 80 -2.73 19.09 32.63
C PHE A 80 -3.11 17.75 33.29
N TYR A 81 -4.36 17.31 33.12
CA TYR A 81 -4.80 16.04 33.70
C TYR A 81 -4.09 14.83 33.10
N ALA A 82 -3.88 14.81 31.83
CA ALA A 82 -3.13 13.74 31.17
C ALA A 82 -1.68 13.68 31.69
N HIS A 83 -1.04 14.83 31.82
CA HIS A 83 0.32 14.96 32.36
C HIS A 83 0.39 14.50 33.84
N SER A 84 -0.49 14.97 34.69
CA SER A 84 -0.49 14.64 36.12
C SER A 84 -0.79 13.17 36.40
N THR A 85 -1.51 12.49 35.51
CA THR A 85 -1.82 11.05 35.63
C THR A 85 -0.80 10.15 34.90
N GLY A 86 0.15 10.71 34.16
CA GLY A 86 1.15 9.98 33.40
C GLY A 86 0.61 9.30 32.12
N VAL A 87 -0.66 9.50 31.80
CA VAL A 87 -1.33 8.80 30.69
C VAL A 87 -0.91 9.34 29.32
N PHE A 88 -0.46 10.58 29.24
CA PHE A 88 -0.11 11.22 27.96
C PHE A 88 1.24 10.75 27.39
N THR A 89 2.12 10.21 28.24
CA THR A 89 3.54 9.96 27.89
C THR A 89 3.72 9.05 26.71
N ASP A 90 2.93 7.97 26.60
CA ASP A 90 3.08 7.01 25.52
C ASP A 90 2.67 7.59 24.17
N GLN A 91 1.54 8.32 24.11
CA GLN A 91 1.07 8.95 22.88
C GLN A 91 1.99 10.10 22.42
N ALA A 92 2.44 10.93 23.36
CA ALA A 92 3.33 12.05 23.06
C ALA A 92 4.68 11.57 22.53
N LYS A 93 5.28 10.56 23.14
CA LYS A 93 6.52 9.95 22.69
C LYS A 93 6.37 9.30 21.30
N ALA A 94 5.26 8.59 21.10
CA ALA A 94 4.98 7.91 19.84
C ALA A 94 4.84 8.88 18.65
N LEU A 95 4.39 10.10 18.90
CA LEU A 95 4.31 11.17 17.90
C LEU A 95 5.59 11.99 17.77
N GLY A 96 6.66 11.60 18.48
CA GLY A 96 7.92 12.34 18.49
C GLY A 96 7.83 13.70 19.20
N VAL A 97 6.84 13.87 20.07
CA VAL A 97 6.71 15.03 20.92
C VAL A 97 7.56 14.79 22.16
N ASP A 98 8.65 15.52 22.27
CA ASP A 98 9.41 15.53 23.51
C ASP A 98 8.57 16.12 24.62
N ASP A 99 8.63 15.48 25.79
CA ASP A 99 8.05 16.05 26.99
C ASP A 99 8.68 17.44 27.21
N VAL A 100 7.83 18.46 27.16
CA VAL A 100 8.25 19.85 27.29
C VAL A 100 8.72 20.14 28.72
N TRP A 101 8.38 19.22 29.65
CA TRP A 101 8.63 19.34 31.08
C TRP A 101 9.19 18.04 31.65
N ASP A 102 10.10 18.18 32.56
CA ASP A 102 10.43 17.10 33.47
C ASP A 102 9.22 16.84 34.42
N SER A 103 8.92 15.59 34.70
CA SER A 103 7.76 15.13 35.49
C SER A 103 7.66 15.71 36.90
N ASN A 104 8.67 16.47 37.35
CA ASN A 104 8.73 17.07 38.68
C ASN A 104 8.06 18.46 38.77
N TYR A 105 7.53 19.01 37.67
CA TYR A 105 7.02 20.38 37.65
C TYR A 105 5.49 20.48 37.69
N THR A 106 4.84 19.77 38.61
CA THR A 106 3.39 19.87 38.82
C THR A 106 2.94 21.30 39.08
N TRP A 107 3.75 22.11 39.80
CA TRP A 107 3.45 23.53 40.05
C TRP A 107 3.54 24.38 38.79
N THR A 108 4.49 24.15 37.91
CA THR A 108 4.61 24.85 36.62
C THR A 108 3.38 24.61 35.77
N MET A 109 2.98 23.35 35.59
CA MET A 109 1.80 22.98 34.84
C MET A 109 0.50 23.54 35.46
N ASN A 110 0.36 23.42 36.76
CA ASN A 110 -0.76 23.98 37.48
C ASN A 110 -0.87 25.51 37.30
N SER A 111 0.24 26.21 37.44
CA SER A 111 0.30 27.66 37.30
C SER A 111 -0.02 28.13 35.89
N TRP A 112 0.52 27.42 34.88
CA TRP A 112 0.23 27.73 33.50
C TRP A 112 -1.24 27.52 33.14
N THR A 113 -1.81 26.37 33.50
CA THR A 113 -3.22 26.07 33.26
C THR A 113 -4.11 27.06 33.99
N GLN A 114 -3.79 27.38 35.25
CA GLN A 114 -4.52 28.40 36.06
C GLN A 114 -4.51 29.77 35.36
N ALA A 115 -3.38 30.21 34.85
CA ALA A 115 -3.26 31.47 34.14
C ALA A 115 -4.13 31.54 32.89
N VAL A 116 -4.17 30.44 32.12
CA VAL A 116 -5.02 30.34 30.93
C VAL A 116 -6.51 30.40 31.30
N VAL A 117 -6.93 29.74 32.39
CA VAL A 117 -8.30 29.84 32.91
C VAL A 117 -8.65 31.30 33.26
N TRP A 118 -7.77 32.03 33.92
CA TRP A 118 -8.01 33.45 34.23
C TRP A 118 -8.02 34.33 32.98
N ARG A 119 -7.17 34.07 32.00
CA ARG A 119 -7.22 34.74 30.69
C ARG A 119 -8.57 34.53 29.99
N TYR A 120 -9.08 33.32 30.02
CA TYR A 120 -10.40 33.02 29.50
C TYR A 120 -11.49 33.83 30.19
N LYS A 121 -11.50 33.85 31.51
CA LYS A 121 -12.49 34.61 32.32
C LYS A 121 -12.38 36.11 32.11
N ALA A 122 -11.21 36.64 31.81
CA ALA A 122 -10.95 38.03 31.50
C ALA A 122 -11.21 38.42 30.04
N GLY A 123 -11.58 37.46 29.17
CA GLY A 123 -11.78 37.69 27.72
C GLY A 123 -10.47 37.93 26.94
N LEU A 124 -9.35 37.39 27.42
CA LEU A 124 -8.01 37.62 26.88
C LEU A 124 -7.43 36.40 26.10
N LEU A 125 -8.29 35.61 25.46
CA LEU A 125 -7.89 34.46 24.63
C LEU A 125 -8.20 34.66 23.14
N SER A 126 -8.19 35.88 22.62
CA SER A 126 -8.44 36.15 21.20
C SER A 126 -7.37 35.54 20.29
N ASP A 127 -6.13 35.48 20.75
CA ASP A 127 -5.04 34.70 20.13
C ASP A 127 -4.56 33.65 21.13
N PRO A 128 -5.11 32.43 21.08
CA PRO A 128 -4.83 31.42 22.10
C PRO A 128 -3.36 31.02 22.18
N VAL A 129 -2.66 30.95 21.05
CA VAL A 129 -1.24 30.55 21.01
C VAL A 129 -0.38 31.60 21.71
N VAL A 130 -0.56 32.87 21.37
CA VAL A 130 0.17 34.00 21.98
C VAL A 130 -0.13 34.07 23.45
N ALA A 131 -1.41 34.02 23.84
CA ALA A 131 -1.83 34.08 25.23
C ALA A 131 -1.22 32.95 26.09
N CYS A 132 -1.28 31.71 25.59
CA CYS A 132 -0.68 30.57 26.27
C CYS A 132 0.84 30.68 26.33
N ALA A 133 1.49 31.16 25.28
CA ALA A 133 2.94 31.31 25.23
C ALA A 133 3.42 32.42 26.22
N GLU A 134 2.71 33.54 26.30
CA GLU A 134 3.03 34.63 27.23
C GLU A 134 2.93 34.19 28.69
N GLU A 135 1.87 33.46 29.03
CA GLU A 135 1.71 32.95 30.40
C GLU A 135 2.75 31.87 30.72
N LEU A 136 3.10 31.02 29.75
CA LEU A 136 4.14 30.03 29.92
C LEU A 136 5.51 30.66 30.23
N LEU A 137 5.87 31.71 29.48
CA LEU A 137 7.09 32.49 29.72
C LEU A 137 7.09 33.10 31.13
N CYS A 138 5.97 33.71 31.58
CA CYS A 138 5.87 34.30 32.90
C CYS A 138 6.01 33.25 33.99
N VAL A 139 5.35 32.11 33.86
CA VAL A 139 5.43 31.00 34.81
C VAL A 139 6.88 30.48 34.90
N TYR A 140 7.54 30.29 33.77
CA TYR A 140 8.92 29.86 33.75
C TYR A 140 9.86 30.86 34.44
N ASN A 141 9.77 32.13 34.10
CA ASN A 141 10.63 33.15 34.69
C ASN A 141 10.48 33.22 36.21
N ASN A 142 9.28 33.03 36.71
CA ASN A 142 9.04 33.11 38.16
C ASN A 142 9.39 31.83 38.92
N LEU A 143 9.02 30.66 38.37
CA LEU A 143 9.23 29.39 39.07
C LEU A 143 10.62 28.80 38.84
N GLU A 144 11.20 29.00 37.67
CA GLU A 144 12.51 28.47 37.30
C GLU A 144 13.63 29.51 37.35
N HIS A 145 13.31 30.74 37.81
CA HIS A 145 14.28 31.84 37.92
C HIS A 145 15.01 32.17 36.62
N THR A 146 14.30 32.09 35.50
CA THR A 146 14.82 32.47 34.19
C THR A 146 14.52 33.92 33.86
N SER A 147 15.07 34.45 32.77
CA SER A 147 14.95 35.86 32.38
C SER A 147 14.58 36.03 30.90
N TYR A 148 13.74 35.16 30.35
CA TYR A 148 13.23 35.28 29.00
C TYR A 148 12.38 36.53 28.82
N THR A 149 12.49 37.22 27.69
CA THR A 149 11.83 38.49 27.42
C THR A 149 10.79 38.41 26.29
N SER A 150 10.89 37.41 25.43
CA SER A 150 10.03 37.19 24.26
C SER A 150 9.54 35.77 24.20
N ILE A 151 8.31 35.59 23.74
CA ILE A 151 7.75 34.26 23.47
C ILE A 151 8.47 33.54 22.34
N ASP A 152 9.27 34.24 21.54
CA ASP A 152 10.12 33.68 20.49
C ASP A 152 11.53 33.32 21.00
N ASP A 153 11.84 33.63 22.26
CA ASP A 153 13.05 33.13 22.90
C ASP A 153 12.99 31.59 22.99
N THR A 154 14.13 30.96 22.80
CA THR A 154 14.22 29.50 22.79
C THR A 154 14.77 28.94 24.09
N MET A 155 14.19 27.85 24.53
CA MET A 155 14.65 27.00 25.60
C MET A 155 14.73 25.56 25.07
N ASP A 156 15.91 24.95 25.14
CA ASP A 156 16.16 23.61 24.58
C ASP A 156 15.76 23.50 23.10
N GLY A 157 16.06 24.54 22.32
CA GLY A 157 15.82 24.57 20.87
C GLY A 157 14.41 24.88 20.42
N ARG A 158 13.45 25.11 21.36
CA ARG A 158 12.07 25.48 21.03
C ARG A 158 11.67 26.78 21.71
N SER A 159 10.95 27.64 20.97
CA SER A 159 10.37 28.86 21.53
C SER A 159 9.14 28.57 22.40
N PHE A 160 8.77 29.51 23.26
CA PHE A 160 7.53 29.42 24.03
C PHE A 160 6.31 29.43 23.11
N ARG A 161 6.32 30.20 22.03
CA ARG A 161 5.29 30.20 21.00
C ARG A 161 5.10 28.82 20.39
N ASP A 162 6.20 28.17 19.96
CA ASP A 162 6.15 26.85 19.35
C ASP A 162 5.64 25.78 20.32
N ARG A 163 6.00 25.89 21.59
CA ARG A 163 5.52 24.97 22.63
C ARG A 163 4.01 25.09 22.86
N ALA A 164 3.51 26.30 22.95
CA ALA A 164 2.07 26.54 23.07
C ALA A 164 1.31 26.08 21.84
N GLN A 165 1.79 26.41 20.65
CA GLN A 165 1.22 25.96 19.38
C GLN A 165 1.13 24.43 19.31
N TYR A 166 2.21 23.78 19.67
CA TYR A 166 2.32 22.32 19.64
C TYR A 166 1.29 21.63 20.55
N ILE A 167 1.18 22.10 21.77
CA ILE A 167 0.24 21.54 22.75
C ILE A 167 -1.21 21.77 22.32
N LEU A 168 -1.52 22.94 21.79
CA LEU A 168 -2.87 23.26 21.31
C LEU A 168 -3.22 22.46 20.05
N ASP A 169 -2.29 22.26 19.12
CA ASP A 169 -2.50 21.47 17.91
C ASP A 169 -2.73 19.99 18.25
N LEU A 170 -1.95 19.43 19.14
CA LEU A 170 -2.12 18.04 19.59
C LEU A 170 -3.45 17.88 20.36
N GLY A 171 -3.85 18.87 21.13
CA GLY A 171 -5.16 18.88 21.78
C GLY A 171 -6.32 18.89 20.79
N ALA A 172 -6.21 19.67 19.71
CA ALA A 172 -7.18 19.69 18.63
C ALA A 172 -7.29 18.34 17.90
N GLN A 173 -6.19 17.56 17.89
CA GLN A 173 -6.14 16.19 17.34
C GLN A 173 -6.63 15.13 18.34
N GLY A 174 -6.99 15.53 19.57
CA GLY A 174 -7.46 14.61 20.61
C GLY A 174 -6.38 13.83 21.35
N VAL A 175 -5.10 14.18 21.19
CA VAL A 175 -3.96 13.47 21.80
C VAL A 175 -4.03 13.46 23.31
N TRP A 176 -4.47 14.59 23.93
CA TRP A 176 -4.58 14.70 25.38
C TRP A 176 -5.86 14.08 25.96
N GLY A 177 -6.73 13.52 25.12
CA GLY A 177 -8.06 13.06 25.51
C GLY A 177 -9.09 14.19 25.44
N GLU A 178 -10.34 13.86 25.74
CA GLU A 178 -11.45 14.83 25.80
C GLU A 178 -11.71 15.21 27.26
N CYS A 179 -11.66 16.51 27.55
CA CYS A 179 -11.95 17.03 28.86
C CYS A 179 -13.34 17.69 28.90
N SER A 180 -14.21 17.20 29.77
CA SER A 180 -15.46 17.88 30.11
C SER A 180 -15.18 18.82 31.25
N VAL A 181 -15.34 20.14 31.02
CA VAL A 181 -15.02 21.19 31.99
C VAL A 181 -16.28 21.88 32.44
N TYR A 182 -16.39 22.07 33.75
CA TYR A 182 -17.51 22.77 34.38
C TYR A 182 -17.01 23.84 35.36
N GLU A 183 -17.68 25.00 35.38
CA GLU A 183 -17.49 26.01 36.38
C GLU A 183 -18.55 25.84 37.47
N TYR A 184 -18.10 25.75 38.72
CA TYR A 184 -18.92 25.58 39.89
C TYR A 184 -18.86 26.84 40.74
N ALA A 185 -20.02 27.36 41.14
CA ALA A 185 -20.13 28.48 42.08
C ALA A 185 -20.02 27.97 43.51
N TYR A 186 -19.44 28.80 44.39
CA TYR A 186 -19.38 28.50 45.82
C TYR A 186 -20.78 28.50 46.41
N THR A 187 -21.13 27.45 47.14
CA THR A 187 -22.44 27.27 47.77
C THR A 187 -22.37 27.05 49.30
N GLY A 188 -21.16 27.02 49.81
CA GLY A 188 -20.93 26.82 51.26
C GLY A 188 -21.02 28.07 52.10
N PRO A 189 -20.87 27.96 53.44
CA PRO A 189 -20.84 29.09 54.35
C PRO A 189 -19.51 29.84 54.26
N GLY A 190 -19.50 31.12 54.68
CA GLY A 190 -18.28 31.88 54.85
C GLY A 190 -17.41 31.30 55.97
N SER A 191 -16.12 31.64 55.93
CA SER A 191 -15.18 31.39 57.03
C SER A 191 -14.69 32.71 57.60
N ASN A 192 -13.93 32.63 58.70
CA ASN A 192 -13.31 33.81 59.27
C ASN A 192 -12.37 34.59 58.37
N TYR A 193 -11.81 33.87 57.39
CA TYR A 193 -10.85 34.39 56.39
C TYR A 193 -11.50 34.72 55.05
N HIS A 194 -12.62 34.05 54.71
CA HIS A 194 -13.29 34.16 53.43
C HIS A 194 -14.80 34.24 53.61
N PRO A 195 -15.40 35.44 53.58
CA PRO A 195 -16.86 35.59 53.56
C PRO A 195 -17.44 34.83 52.35
N ALA A 196 -18.67 34.27 52.47
CA ALA A 196 -19.29 33.44 51.45
C ALA A 196 -19.37 34.11 50.06
N ASN A 197 -19.56 35.41 50.00
CA ASN A 197 -19.63 36.20 48.79
C ASN A 197 -18.24 36.52 48.18
N ASP A 198 -17.18 36.26 48.91
CA ASP A 198 -15.78 36.49 48.48
C ASP A 198 -15.05 35.20 48.15
N VAL A 199 -15.72 34.07 48.19
CA VAL A 199 -15.14 32.79 47.76
C VAL A 199 -15.35 32.64 46.26
N GLN A 200 -14.26 32.31 45.57
CA GLN A 200 -14.28 32.21 44.12
C GLN A 200 -14.97 30.95 43.60
N ALA A 201 -15.50 31.03 42.39
CA ALA A 201 -15.90 29.87 41.61
C ALA A 201 -14.66 29.05 41.18
N VAL A 202 -14.88 27.79 40.89
CA VAL A 202 -13.80 26.88 40.44
C VAL A 202 -14.17 26.21 39.14
N MET A 203 -13.16 25.97 38.28
CA MET A 203 -13.29 25.11 37.13
C MET A 203 -12.70 23.75 37.44
N VAL A 204 -13.47 22.71 37.17
CA VAL A 204 -13.07 21.32 37.38
C VAL A 204 -13.40 20.54 36.12
N GLY A 205 -12.50 19.69 35.72
CA GLY A 205 -12.66 18.86 34.52
C GLY A 205 -12.60 17.36 34.82
N GLU A 206 -13.25 16.62 33.98
CA GLU A 206 -13.12 15.18 33.92
C GLU A 206 -12.50 14.80 32.59
N LEU A 207 -11.33 14.13 32.62
CA LEU A 207 -10.64 13.68 31.44
C LEU A 207 -11.13 12.29 31.03
N ASN A 208 -11.70 12.22 29.84
CA ASN A 208 -12.04 10.96 29.19
C ASN A 208 -10.97 10.65 28.16
N ILE A 209 -10.15 9.65 28.43
CA ILE A 209 -9.18 9.17 27.48
C ILE A 209 -9.80 8.00 26.72
N THR A 210 -10.49 8.30 25.64
CA THR A 210 -10.70 7.35 24.57
C THR A 210 -9.42 7.41 23.75
N ARG A 211 -8.48 6.48 23.98
CA ARG A 211 -7.31 6.35 23.11
C ARG A 211 -7.79 6.11 21.69
N GLN A 212 -7.56 7.05 20.79
CA GLN A 212 -7.77 6.85 19.38
C GLN A 212 -6.93 5.66 18.94
N LYS A 213 -7.56 4.70 18.27
CA LYS A 213 -6.90 3.54 17.71
C LYS A 213 -6.74 3.70 16.21
N TYR A 214 -5.70 3.12 15.68
CA TYR A 214 -5.28 3.27 14.29
C TYR A 214 -5.16 1.93 13.60
N GLU A 215 -5.07 1.96 12.28
CA GLU A 215 -4.91 0.79 11.45
C GLU A 215 -3.63 0.90 10.60
N LEU A 216 -2.94 -0.22 10.47
CA LEU A 216 -1.79 -0.38 9.58
C LEU A 216 -2.07 -1.53 8.63
N THR A 217 -2.07 -1.24 7.33
CA THR A 217 -2.17 -2.25 6.28
C THR A 217 -0.78 -2.51 5.70
N VAL A 218 -0.34 -3.75 5.76
CA VAL A 218 0.85 -4.23 5.06
C VAL A 218 0.40 -4.83 3.74
N LYS A 219 0.95 -4.32 2.65
CA LYS A 219 0.63 -4.74 1.29
C LYS A 219 1.85 -5.33 0.61
N LYS A 220 1.70 -6.53 0.06
CA LYS A 220 2.72 -7.21 -0.72
C LYS A 220 2.30 -7.27 -2.17
N VAL A 221 3.16 -6.84 -3.08
CA VAL A 221 2.90 -6.83 -4.52
C VAL A 221 4.03 -7.45 -5.32
N ASP A 222 3.70 -7.85 -6.54
CA ASP A 222 4.67 -8.26 -7.56
C ASP A 222 5.37 -7.01 -8.12
N SER A 223 6.70 -6.98 -8.12
CA SER A 223 7.48 -5.84 -8.62
C SER A 223 7.26 -5.58 -10.12
N THR A 224 6.89 -6.60 -10.88
CA THR A 224 6.61 -6.51 -12.31
C THR A 224 5.16 -6.13 -12.62
N ASN A 225 4.27 -6.26 -11.63
CA ASN A 225 2.86 -5.90 -11.72
C ASN A 225 2.34 -5.38 -10.36
N PRO A 226 2.48 -4.07 -10.08
CA PRO A 226 2.10 -3.49 -8.78
C PRO A 226 0.62 -3.65 -8.41
N ASN A 227 -0.25 -3.96 -9.38
CA ASN A 227 -1.67 -4.23 -9.15
C ASN A 227 -1.95 -5.67 -8.68
N LYS A 228 -0.93 -6.53 -8.72
CA LYS A 228 -1.05 -7.92 -8.27
C LYS A 228 -0.60 -8.03 -6.81
N GLY A 229 -1.55 -8.23 -5.91
CA GLY A 229 -1.29 -8.57 -4.51
C GLY A 229 -0.79 -10.01 -4.37
N LEU A 230 0.15 -10.24 -3.45
CA LEU A 230 0.76 -11.54 -3.22
C LEU A 230 0.40 -12.08 -1.84
N ALA A 231 -0.25 -13.25 -1.82
CA ALA A 231 -0.55 -14.00 -0.61
C ALA A 231 0.69 -14.75 -0.11
N GLY A 232 0.78 -14.95 1.20
CA GLY A 232 1.78 -15.82 1.81
C GLY A 232 3.11 -15.16 2.16
N ALA A 233 3.25 -13.84 2.00
CA ALA A 233 4.41 -13.11 2.53
C ALA A 233 4.31 -12.97 4.05
N ARG A 234 5.39 -13.30 4.76
CA ARG A 234 5.45 -13.20 6.22
C ARG A 234 6.26 -11.99 6.65
N PHE A 235 5.67 -11.21 7.56
CA PHE A 235 6.26 -9.98 8.09
C PHE A 235 6.29 -9.99 9.61
N LEU A 236 7.28 -9.28 10.16
CA LEU A 236 7.28 -8.87 11.56
C LEU A 236 6.90 -7.38 11.64
N VAL A 237 5.87 -7.08 12.42
CA VAL A 237 5.48 -5.71 12.75
C VAL A 237 5.73 -5.47 14.22
N SER A 238 6.55 -4.48 14.56
CA SER A 238 6.89 -4.15 15.94
C SER A 238 6.87 -2.64 16.17
N SER A 239 6.39 -2.23 17.34
CA SER A 239 6.48 -0.82 17.77
C SER A 239 7.89 -0.48 18.27
N GLU A 240 8.35 0.74 18.03
CA GLU A 240 9.66 1.20 18.53
C GLU A 240 9.76 1.18 20.06
N ASN A 241 8.66 1.40 20.75
CA ASN A 241 8.60 1.35 22.21
C ASN A 241 8.62 -0.09 22.78
N GLY A 242 8.62 -1.11 21.93
CA GLY A 242 8.64 -2.52 22.33
C GLY A 242 7.33 -3.08 22.88
N ALA A 243 6.25 -2.27 22.94
CA ALA A 243 4.97 -2.69 23.51
C ALA A 243 4.16 -3.61 22.60
N PHE A 244 4.43 -3.57 21.28
CA PHE A 244 3.73 -4.37 20.27
C PHE A 244 4.73 -5.14 19.41
N SER A 245 4.45 -6.41 19.19
CA SER A 245 5.18 -7.25 18.24
C SER A 245 4.28 -8.37 17.75
N LYS A 246 4.14 -8.49 16.43
CA LYS A 246 3.31 -9.53 15.82
C LYS A 246 3.87 -9.95 14.46
N GLU A 247 3.92 -11.24 14.22
CA GLU A 247 4.10 -11.80 12.89
C GLU A 247 2.77 -11.88 12.16
N ILE A 248 2.77 -11.51 10.89
CA ILE A 248 1.60 -11.54 10.02
C ILE A 248 1.92 -12.22 8.70
N VAL A 249 0.90 -12.73 8.04
CA VAL A 249 0.98 -13.34 6.72
C VAL A 249 -0.06 -12.68 5.81
N THR A 250 0.34 -12.22 4.63
CA THR A 250 -0.57 -11.58 3.69
C THR A 250 -1.62 -12.56 3.15
N GLY A 251 -2.86 -12.08 3.03
CA GLY A 251 -3.99 -12.85 2.50
C GLY A 251 -4.06 -12.83 0.96
N GLN A 252 -5.16 -13.33 0.41
CA GLN A 252 -5.35 -13.53 -1.05
C GLN A 252 -5.23 -12.24 -1.87
N ASP A 253 -5.59 -11.10 -1.31
CA ASP A 253 -5.45 -9.78 -1.94
C ASP A 253 -4.04 -9.17 -1.78
N GLY A 254 -3.13 -9.88 -1.13
CA GLY A 254 -1.78 -9.40 -0.82
C GLY A 254 -1.69 -8.48 0.38
N THR A 255 -2.74 -8.37 1.18
CA THR A 255 -2.76 -7.46 2.34
C THR A 255 -2.94 -8.19 3.67
N TYR A 256 -2.50 -7.52 4.72
CA TYR A 256 -2.88 -7.79 6.09
C TYR A 256 -3.11 -6.47 6.81
N THR A 257 -4.28 -6.30 7.43
CA THR A 257 -4.61 -5.09 8.18
C THR A 257 -4.57 -5.38 9.68
N LEU A 258 -3.69 -4.63 10.37
CA LEU A 258 -3.63 -4.58 11.82
C LEU A 258 -4.57 -3.50 12.31
N THR A 259 -5.43 -3.83 13.24
CA THR A 259 -6.43 -2.91 13.80
C THR A 259 -6.15 -2.61 15.27
N ALA A 260 -6.77 -1.55 15.77
CA ALA A 260 -6.69 -1.15 17.17
C ALA A 260 -5.26 -0.95 17.67
N LEU A 261 -4.41 -0.35 16.84
CA LEU A 261 -3.04 0.00 17.19
C LEU A 261 -2.99 1.35 17.91
N ASP A 262 -2.09 1.46 18.87
CA ASP A 262 -1.78 2.73 19.51
C ASP A 262 -1.00 3.65 18.54
N ALA A 263 -1.07 4.95 18.77
CA ALA A 263 -0.21 5.91 18.10
C ALA A 263 1.26 5.55 18.35
N GLY A 264 2.08 5.72 17.32
CA GLY A 264 3.51 5.47 17.44
C GLY A 264 4.19 5.14 16.14
N THR A 265 5.47 4.82 16.23
CA THR A 265 6.28 4.36 15.11
C THR A 265 6.38 2.84 15.14
N TYR A 266 6.11 2.24 14.00
CA TYR A 266 6.16 0.79 13.79
C TYR A 266 7.20 0.45 12.74
N ALA A 267 7.99 -0.59 13.01
CA ALA A 267 8.90 -1.16 12.04
C ALA A 267 8.24 -2.38 11.40
N VAL A 268 8.24 -2.43 10.08
CA VAL A 268 7.71 -3.53 9.27
C VAL A 268 8.86 -4.17 8.51
N THR A 269 9.12 -5.44 8.80
CA THR A 269 10.24 -6.19 8.20
C THR A 269 9.70 -7.45 7.56
N GLU A 270 10.07 -7.70 6.31
CA GLU A 270 9.74 -8.95 5.64
C GLU A 270 10.66 -10.08 6.12
N LEU A 271 10.05 -11.17 6.54
CA LEU A 271 10.77 -12.35 7.04
C LEU A 271 10.87 -13.45 5.99
N GLU A 272 9.84 -13.57 5.14
CA GLU A 272 9.75 -14.63 4.14
C GLU A 272 8.94 -14.17 2.94
N ALA A 273 9.50 -14.37 1.76
CA ALA A 273 8.81 -14.07 0.50
C ALA A 273 7.69 -15.07 0.22
N PRO A 274 6.66 -14.67 -0.56
CA PRO A 274 5.68 -15.62 -1.07
C PRO A 274 6.33 -16.70 -1.93
N GLU A 275 5.67 -17.84 -2.07
CA GLU A 275 6.15 -18.90 -2.94
C GLU A 275 6.37 -18.41 -4.39
N GLY A 276 7.53 -18.70 -4.95
CA GLY A 276 7.93 -18.30 -6.30
C GLY A 276 8.50 -16.89 -6.40
N TYR A 277 8.76 -16.23 -5.28
CA TYR A 277 9.32 -14.87 -5.20
C TYR A 277 10.58 -14.83 -4.36
N GLU A 278 11.37 -13.80 -4.55
CA GLU A 278 12.54 -13.45 -3.75
C GLU A 278 12.33 -12.11 -3.08
N ILE A 279 12.81 -11.97 -1.84
CA ILE A 279 12.78 -10.69 -1.12
C ILE A 279 13.72 -9.72 -1.82
N ASP A 280 13.18 -8.61 -2.34
CA ASP A 280 13.95 -7.53 -2.94
C ASP A 280 14.57 -6.63 -1.86
N ASN A 281 13.73 -6.23 -0.90
CA ASN A 281 14.12 -5.40 0.24
C ASN A 281 13.32 -5.80 1.47
N ALA A 282 13.97 -6.47 2.40
CA ALA A 282 13.33 -6.92 3.64
C ALA A 282 12.88 -5.75 4.56
N GLY A 283 13.39 -4.57 4.38
CA GLY A 283 13.19 -3.44 5.26
C GLY A 283 14.25 -3.37 6.36
N PRO A 284 13.92 -2.84 7.57
CA PRO A 284 12.58 -2.39 7.95
C PRO A 284 12.11 -1.13 7.22
N GLN A 285 10.80 -1.04 6.95
CA GLN A 285 10.15 0.23 6.63
C GLN A 285 9.46 0.74 7.90
N TYR A 286 9.59 2.03 8.16
CA TYR A 286 9.02 2.65 9.35
C TYR A 286 7.73 3.37 9.00
N VAL A 287 6.71 3.18 9.84
CA VAL A 287 5.38 3.77 9.68
C VAL A 287 5.03 4.51 10.95
N VAL A 288 4.62 5.76 10.83
CA VAL A 288 4.14 6.58 11.96
C VAL A 288 2.61 6.61 11.91
N LEU A 289 1.97 6.25 13.03
CA LEU A 289 0.53 6.31 13.20
C LEU A 289 0.16 7.39 14.22
N PRO A 290 -0.75 8.32 13.91
CA PRO A 290 -1.33 8.62 12.59
C PRO A 290 -0.33 9.30 11.67
N SER A 291 -0.61 9.32 10.37
CA SER A 291 0.18 10.03 9.38
C SER A 291 -0.68 11.05 8.62
N ASN A 292 -0.25 12.31 8.63
CA ASN A 292 -0.96 13.41 7.94
C ASN A 292 -2.47 13.47 8.24
N GLY A 293 -2.86 13.20 9.49
CA GLY A 293 -4.26 13.17 9.91
C GLY A 293 -5.03 11.91 9.50
N ASN A 294 -4.40 10.95 8.86
CA ASN A 294 -5.02 9.68 8.48
C ASN A 294 -4.87 8.63 9.58
N ASN A 295 -5.99 8.01 9.94
CA ASN A 295 -6.07 6.95 10.94
C ASN A 295 -5.68 5.57 10.40
N THR A 296 -5.57 5.44 9.08
CA THR A 296 -5.14 4.24 8.39
C THR A 296 -3.96 4.56 7.49
N VAL A 297 -2.90 3.77 7.60
CA VAL A 297 -1.69 3.90 6.78
C VAL A 297 -1.41 2.57 6.11
N THR A 298 -1.02 2.61 4.84
CA THR A 298 -0.59 1.43 4.09
C THR A 298 0.90 1.51 3.80
N VAL A 299 1.63 0.43 4.11
CA VAL A 299 3.03 0.23 3.71
C VAL A 299 3.09 -0.87 2.66
N THR A 300 3.82 -0.62 1.58
CA THR A 300 3.91 -1.55 0.44
C THR A 300 5.33 -2.09 0.29
N PHE A 301 5.42 -3.42 0.13
CA PHE A 301 6.64 -4.15 -0.22
C PHE A 301 6.42 -4.83 -1.57
N ALA A 302 7.43 -4.80 -2.43
CA ALA A 302 7.41 -5.48 -3.70
C ALA A 302 8.48 -6.56 -3.74
N ASP A 303 8.14 -7.74 -4.28
CA ASP A 303 9.09 -8.81 -4.55
C ASP A 303 9.12 -9.16 -6.02
N THR A 304 10.24 -9.69 -6.46
CA THR A 304 10.47 -10.11 -7.85
C THR A 304 10.27 -11.62 -8.00
N PRO A 305 9.54 -12.06 -9.04
CA PRO A 305 9.37 -13.48 -9.31
C PRO A 305 10.71 -14.17 -9.56
N THR A 306 10.89 -15.35 -9.01
CA THR A 306 12.00 -16.26 -9.37
C THR A 306 11.63 -17.01 -10.64
N ILE A 307 12.35 -16.76 -11.74
CA ILE A 307 12.10 -17.36 -13.03
C ILE A 307 13.06 -18.53 -13.26
N THR A 308 12.51 -19.75 -13.32
CA THR A 308 13.24 -20.98 -13.62
C THR A 308 12.75 -21.67 -14.90
N GLY A 309 11.53 -21.35 -15.35
CA GLY A 309 10.95 -21.84 -16.58
C GLY A 309 11.50 -21.13 -17.83
N GLU A 310 11.31 -21.75 -18.97
CA GLU A 310 11.67 -21.22 -20.28
C GLU A 310 10.43 -21.10 -21.16
N GLY A 311 10.40 -20.08 -22.01
CA GLY A 311 9.33 -19.89 -22.98
C GLY A 311 9.83 -20.15 -24.41
N SER A 312 9.00 -20.78 -25.22
CA SER A 312 9.23 -21.01 -26.61
C SER A 312 7.95 -20.80 -27.41
N ILE A 313 8.03 -19.97 -28.43
CA ILE A 313 6.96 -19.77 -29.42
C ILE A 313 7.58 -19.98 -30.80
N ARG A 314 7.02 -20.92 -31.57
CA ARG A 314 7.55 -21.33 -32.85
C ARG A 314 6.46 -21.28 -33.92
N LYS A 315 6.85 -20.82 -35.09
CA LYS A 315 6.04 -20.80 -36.30
C LYS A 315 6.52 -21.91 -37.24
N VAL A 316 5.62 -22.74 -37.71
CA VAL A 316 5.95 -23.87 -38.57
C VAL A 316 5.02 -23.97 -39.80
N ASP A 317 5.49 -24.68 -40.82
CA ASP A 317 4.67 -25.04 -41.96
C ASP A 317 3.63 -26.11 -41.56
N ALA A 318 2.38 -25.90 -41.94
CA ALA A 318 1.29 -26.82 -41.56
C ALA A 318 1.44 -28.22 -42.17
N ASP A 319 2.07 -28.34 -43.34
CA ASP A 319 2.30 -29.62 -44.00
C ASP A 319 3.63 -30.27 -43.57
N ASP A 320 4.58 -29.49 -43.08
CA ASP A 320 5.84 -29.96 -42.53
C ASP A 320 6.19 -29.27 -41.22
N PRO A 321 5.72 -29.78 -40.07
CA PRO A 321 5.95 -29.17 -38.75
C PRO A 321 7.42 -29.08 -38.34
N THR A 322 8.33 -29.76 -39.04
CA THR A 322 9.79 -29.66 -38.81
C THR A 322 10.37 -28.39 -39.42
N LYS A 323 9.67 -27.78 -40.38
CA LYS A 323 10.07 -26.56 -41.06
C LYS A 323 9.63 -25.33 -40.29
N GLY A 324 10.58 -24.65 -39.69
CA GLY A 324 10.36 -23.36 -39.04
C GLY A 324 10.24 -22.21 -40.02
N LEU A 325 9.36 -21.26 -39.75
CA LEU A 325 9.06 -20.13 -40.63
C LEU A 325 9.50 -18.81 -40.01
N ALA A 326 10.49 -18.16 -40.63
CA ALA A 326 10.93 -16.82 -40.24
C ALA A 326 10.02 -15.76 -40.85
N GLY A 327 9.90 -14.60 -40.15
CA GLY A 327 9.18 -13.42 -40.62
C GLY A 327 7.71 -13.33 -40.22
N ALA A 328 7.20 -14.27 -39.44
CA ALA A 328 5.88 -14.14 -38.84
C ALA A 328 5.90 -13.10 -37.70
N VAL A 329 4.91 -12.25 -37.66
CA VAL A 329 4.73 -11.24 -36.58
C VAL A 329 3.70 -11.76 -35.60
N ILE A 330 4.10 -11.88 -34.33
CA ILE A 330 3.25 -12.37 -33.24
C ILE A 330 3.21 -11.32 -32.14
N LYS A 331 2.00 -10.97 -31.72
CA LYS A 331 1.73 -10.06 -30.62
C LYS A 331 1.43 -10.85 -29.36
N ILE A 332 2.11 -10.51 -28.26
CA ILE A 332 1.88 -11.08 -26.94
C ILE A 332 1.29 -9.99 -26.06
N GLU A 333 0.15 -10.27 -25.44
CA GLU A 333 -0.54 -9.35 -24.53
C GLU A 333 -0.88 -10.05 -23.23
N GLY A 334 -0.69 -9.32 -22.11
CA GLY A 334 -1.20 -9.73 -20.80
C GLY A 334 -2.72 -9.61 -20.73
N VAL A 335 -3.38 -10.58 -20.12
CA VAL A 335 -4.82 -10.55 -19.85
C VAL A 335 -5.11 -9.85 -18.52
N ASP A 336 -4.29 -10.12 -17.52
CA ASP A 336 -4.41 -9.63 -16.14
C ASP A 336 -3.25 -8.70 -15.72
N ASN A 337 -2.49 -8.21 -16.69
CA ASN A 337 -1.41 -7.24 -16.52
C ASN A 337 -1.28 -6.39 -17.79
N ASP A 338 -0.46 -5.34 -17.73
CA ASP A 338 -0.32 -4.34 -18.81
C ASP A 338 0.76 -4.69 -19.85
N PHE A 339 1.31 -5.90 -19.79
CA PHE A 339 2.35 -6.31 -20.74
C PHE A 339 1.80 -6.35 -22.17
N THR A 340 2.54 -5.76 -23.10
CA THR A 340 2.31 -5.89 -24.54
C THR A 340 3.65 -5.86 -25.27
N GLY A 341 3.77 -6.71 -26.29
CA GLY A 341 4.94 -6.75 -27.14
C GLY A 341 4.64 -7.40 -28.48
N THR A 342 5.37 -6.99 -29.51
CA THR A 342 5.26 -7.54 -30.86
C THR A 342 6.61 -8.06 -31.28
N TYR A 343 6.64 -9.32 -31.71
CA TYR A 343 7.87 -10.04 -32.01
C TYR A 343 7.81 -10.71 -33.39
N VAL A 344 8.98 -10.89 -33.99
CA VAL A 344 9.12 -11.51 -35.33
C VAL A 344 9.87 -12.81 -35.19
N THR A 345 9.38 -13.89 -35.84
CA THR A 345 10.06 -15.15 -35.85
C THR A 345 11.35 -15.09 -36.69
N GLY A 346 12.41 -15.65 -36.14
CA GLY A 346 13.73 -15.74 -36.77
C GLY A 346 14.02 -17.12 -37.33
N THR A 347 15.29 -17.42 -37.47
CA THR A 347 15.79 -18.72 -37.97
C THR A 347 15.18 -19.88 -37.17
N GLY A 348 14.72 -20.89 -37.87
CA GLY A 348 14.04 -22.02 -37.25
C GLY A 348 12.62 -21.78 -36.80
N GLY A 349 12.09 -20.58 -37.07
CA GLY A 349 10.70 -20.18 -36.74
C GLY A 349 10.48 -19.75 -35.32
N TYR A 350 11.52 -19.58 -34.54
CA TYR A 350 11.39 -19.18 -33.11
C TYR A 350 11.32 -17.66 -32.93
N LEU A 351 10.53 -17.23 -31.95
CA LEU A 351 10.66 -15.90 -31.41
C LEU A 351 11.89 -15.84 -30.48
N THR A 352 12.80 -14.88 -30.70
CA THR A 352 14.08 -14.81 -29.99
C THR A 352 14.16 -13.73 -28.93
N ASP A 353 13.31 -12.71 -29.02
CA ASP A 353 13.41 -11.49 -28.21
C ASP A 353 12.31 -11.36 -27.15
N VAL A 354 11.56 -12.43 -26.90
CA VAL A 354 10.51 -12.40 -25.85
C VAL A 354 11.18 -12.33 -24.48
N PRO A 355 10.90 -11.30 -23.67
CA PRO A 355 11.58 -11.09 -22.40
C PRO A 355 10.96 -11.93 -21.27
N TRP A 356 11.00 -13.24 -21.38
CA TRP A 356 10.36 -14.17 -20.44
C TRP A 356 10.73 -13.92 -18.99
N LYS A 357 11.99 -13.54 -18.71
CA LYS A 357 12.47 -13.28 -17.34
C LYS A 357 11.89 -12.01 -16.71
N ASP A 358 11.47 -11.07 -17.56
CA ASP A 358 10.97 -9.76 -17.13
C ASP A 358 9.44 -9.63 -17.31
N MET A 359 8.81 -10.67 -17.85
CA MET A 359 7.35 -10.66 -18.02
C MET A 359 6.65 -10.91 -16.69
N PRO A 360 5.61 -10.10 -16.36
CA PRO A 360 4.76 -10.36 -15.20
C PRO A 360 4.18 -11.79 -15.23
N LEU A 361 4.09 -12.43 -14.06
CA LEU A 361 3.36 -13.68 -13.93
C LEU A 361 1.87 -13.45 -14.18
N GLY A 362 1.22 -14.33 -14.93
CA GLY A 362 -0.20 -14.21 -15.22
C GLY A 362 -0.59 -14.88 -16.53
N SER A 363 -1.79 -14.54 -16.98
CA SER A 363 -2.37 -15.06 -18.23
C SER A 363 -2.05 -14.16 -19.39
N TYR A 364 -1.81 -14.79 -20.55
CA TYR A 364 -1.40 -14.13 -21.78
C TYR A 364 -2.14 -14.67 -23.00
N THR A 365 -2.21 -13.83 -24.03
CA THR A 365 -2.56 -14.23 -25.39
C THR A 365 -1.37 -14.00 -26.30
N ALA A 366 -1.14 -14.93 -27.21
CA ALA A 366 -0.21 -14.78 -28.34
C ALA A 366 -1.02 -14.88 -29.64
N GLU A 367 -0.93 -13.87 -30.49
CA GLU A 367 -1.71 -13.77 -31.73
C GLU A 367 -0.81 -13.47 -32.93
N GLU A 368 -0.96 -14.25 -33.99
CA GLU A 368 -0.33 -13.93 -35.27
C GLU A 368 -0.99 -12.67 -35.86
N VAL A 369 -0.19 -11.64 -36.07
CA VAL A 369 -0.61 -10.39 -36.70
C VAL A 369 -0.39 -10.48 -38.23
N THR A 370 0.82 -10.92 -38.62
CA THR A 370 1.22 -11.02 -40.03
C THR A 370 1.84 -12.40 -40.27
N PRO A 371 1.38 -13.14 -41.27
CA PRO A 371 2.00 -14.40 -41.62
C PRO A 371 3.37 -14.20 -42.30
N PRO A 372 4.23 -15.22 -42.33
CA PRO A 372 5.47 -15.18 -43.09
C PRO A 372 5.21 -14.96 -44.59
N GLU A 373 6.19 -14.41 -45.27
CA GLU A 373 6.12 -14.31 -46.74
C GLU A 373 5.89 -15.67 -47.38
N GLY A 374 4.96 -15.73 -48.32
CA GLY A 374 4.59 -16.95 -49.01
C GLY A 374 3.59 -17.86 -48.29
N TYR A 375 3.09 -17.40 -47.14
CA TYR A 375 2.13 -18.14 -46.33
C TYR A 375 0.86 -17.32 -46.09
N THR A 376 -0.23 -18.01 -45.75
CA THR A 376 -1.51 -17.38 -45.47
C THR A 376 -1.84 -17.49 -43.97
N LYS A 377 -2.40 -16.40 -43.42
CA LYS A 377 -2.99 -16.41 -42.08
C LYS A 377 -4.23 -17.30 -42.10
N SER A 378 -4.31 -18.24 -41.15
CA SER A 378 -5.48 -19.10 -41.05
C SER A 378 -6.75 -18.27 -40.76
N PRO A 379 -7.91 -18.60 -41.36
CA PRO A 379 -9.19 -18.01 -40.99
C PRO A 379 -9.72 -18.56 -39.67
N ASP A 380 -9.16 -19.66 -39.16
CA ASP A 380 -9.49 -20.22 -37.87
C ASP A 380 -8.78 -19.47 -36.73
N VAL A 381 -9.53 -18.73 -35.94
CA VAL A 381 -9.02 -17.94 -34.82
C VAL A 381 -8.25 -18.78 -33.80
N ASN A 382 -8.64 -20.06 -33.61
CA ASN A 382 -7.98 -20.95 -32.67
C ASN A 382 -6.55 -21.34 -33.16
N LYS A 383 -6.26 -21.19 -34.45
CA LYS A 383 -4.93 -21.39 -35.01
C LYS A 383 -4.07 -20.13 -35.06
N THR A 384 -4.69 -18.95 -34.95
CA THR A 384 -3.98 -17.67 -35.02
C THR A 384 -3.81 -17.01 -33.65
N LYS A 385 -4.57 -17.43 -32.67
CA LYS A 385 -4.54 -16.89 -31.28
C LYS A 385 -4.54 -18.04 -30.29
N GLN A 386 -3.54 -18.05 -29.42
CA GLN A 386 -3.41 -19.02 -28.32
C GLN A 386 -3.27 -18.32 -27.01
N THR A 387 -3.72 -18.97 -25.94
CA THR A 387 -3.60 -18.48 -24.56
C THR A 387 -2.57 -19.33 -23.82
N PHE A 388 -1.89 -18.71 -22.87
CA PHE A 388 -1.00 -19.42 -21.96
C PHE A 388 -0.95 -18.72 -20.61
N ARG A 389 -0.52 -19.46 -19.60
CA ARG A 389 -0.27 -18.92 -18.26
C ARG A 389 1.24 -19.00 -17.99
N TRP A 390 1.84 -17.84 -17.70
CA TRP A 390 3.23 -17.72 -17.29
C TRP A 390 3.32 -17.72 -15.77
N ASP A 391 3.82 -18.79 -15.18
CA ASP A 391 4.03 -18.95 -13.74
C ASP A 391 5.51 -18.85 -13.34
N GLY A 392 6.40 -18.62 -14.30
CA GLY A 392 7.83 -18.52 -14.10
C GLY A 392 8.56 -19.85 -13.86
N LYS A 393 7.85 -20.96 -13.73
CA LYS A 393 8.40 -22.30 -13.43
C LYS A 393 8.14 -23.30 -14.53
N THR A 394 6.92 -23.36 -15.04
CA THR A 394 6.49 -24.27 -16.08
C THR A 394 6.91 -23.73 -17.45
N ASP A 395 7.60 -24.54 -18.24
CA ASP A 395 7.98 -24.15 -19.58
C ASP A 395 6.75 -23.92 -20.46
N ILE A 396 6.83 -22.90 -21.31
CA ILE A 396 5.82 -22.59 -22.32
C ILE A 396 6.36 -23.03 -23.66
N ALA A 397 5.57 -23.82 -24.39
CA ALA A 397 5.87 -24.24 -25.75
C ALA A 397 4.61 -24.07 -26.61
N LEU A 398 4.55 -22.98 -27.38
CA LEU A 398 3.48 -22.73 -28.33
C LEU A 398 3.96 -22.92 -29.74
N VAL A 399 3.11 -23.55 -30.56
CA VAL A 399 3.36 -23.77 -31.99
C VAL A 399 2.21 -23.18 -32.80
N PHE A 400 2.54 -22.32 -33.75
CA PHE A 400 1.60 -21.75 -34.71
C PHE A 400 1.91 -22.32 -36.10
N GLU A 401 0.88 -22.69 -36.83
CA GLU A 401 1.00 -23.27 -38.17
C GLU A 401 0.46 -22.30 -39.22
N ASN A 402 1.12 -22.20 -40.38
CA ASN A 402 0.57 -21.53 -41.55
C ASN A 402 0.61 -22.46 -42.76
N ASP A 403 -0.38 -22.26 -43.62
CA ASP A 403 -0.42 -22.90 -44.92
C ASP A 403 0.32 -22.06 -45.95
N ALA A 404 1.12 -22.69 -46.77
CA ALA A 404 1.71 -22.00 -47.91
C ALA A 404 0.64 -21.52 -48.89
N LYS A 405 0.84 -20.33 -49.47
CA LYS A 405 -0.06 -19.79 -50.49
C LYS A 405 -0.17 -20.67 -51.71
N VAL A 406 0.94 -21.29 -52.06
CA VAL A 406 1.05 -22.19 -53.24
C VAL A 406 1.65 -23.50 -52.79
N LYS A 407 1.03 -24.60 -53.20
CA LYS A 407 1.46 -25.97 -52.89
C LYS A 407 1.41 -26.83 -54.16
N VAL A 408 2.28 -27.80 -54.20
CA VAL A 408 2.16 -28.93 -55.15
C VAL A 408 1.96 -30.21 -54.33
N LYS A 409 0.88 -30.94 -54.62
CA LYS A 409 0.49 -32.13 -53.86
C LYS A 409 0.44 -33.34 -54.80
N LEU A 410 1.20 -34.37 -54.47
CA LEU A 410 1.09 -35.70 -55.06
C LEU A 410 0.16 -36.54 -54.17
N ILE A 411 -0.77 -37.27 -54.76
CA ILE A 411 -1.56 -38.30 -54.10
C ILE A 411 -1.23 -39.63 -54.77
N LYS A 412 -0.68 -40.57 -54.03
CA LYS A 412 -0.42 -41.91 -54.44
C LYS A 412 -1.55 -42.84 -54.10
N LEU A 413 -2.09 -43.55 -55.09
CA LEU A 413 -3.18 -44.49 -54.90
C LEU A 413 -2.70 -45.89 -55.27
N ASP A 414 -3.32 -46.94 -54.70
CA ASP A 414 -3.21 -48.30 -55.07
C ASP A 414 -4.14 -48.64 -56.29
N ASP A 415 -4.10 -49.90 -56.78
CA ASP A 415 -4.94 -50.32 -57.89
C ASP A 415 -6.45 -50.30 -57.61
N SER A 416 -6.86 -50.09 -56.36
CA SER A 416 -8.23 -49.99 -55.94
C SER A 416 -8.63 -48.56 -55.56
N ASP A 417 -7.83 -47.55 -55.93
CA ASP A 417 -8.01 -46.13 -55.64
C ASP A 417 -7.97 -45.79 -54.16
N ASN A 418 -7.31 -46.63 -53.36
CA ASN A 418 -7.09 -46.27 -51.92
C ASN A 418 -5.73 -45.57 -51.77
N PRO A 419 -5.63 -44.62 -50.83
CA PRO A 419 -4.37 -43.97 -50.50
C PRO A 419 -3.26 -45.03 -50.21
N LEU A 420 -2.08 -44.86 -50.79
CA LEU A 420 -0.96 -45.75 -50.59
C LEU A 420 0.16 -45.05 -49.81
N PRO A 421 0.29 -45.29 -48.54
CA PRO A 421 1.39 -44.75 -47.72
C PRO A 421 2.70 -45.54 -47.97
N GLY A 422 3.83 -44.84 -47.72
CA GLY A 422 5.16 -45.47 -47.76
C GLY A 422 5.80 -45.60 -49.18
N ALA A 423 5.16 -45.06 -50.22
CA ALA A 423 5.78 -44.94 -51.52
C ALA A 423 6.81 -43.80 -51.54
N VAL A 424 8.02 -44.05 -51.90
CA VAL A 424 9.13 -43.10 -51.91
C VAL A 424 9.31 -42.46 -53.25
N PHE A 425 9.32 -41.13 -53.32
CA PHE A 425 9.51 -40.35 -54.53
C PHE A 425 10.68 -39.40 -54.42
N ASN A 426 11.47 -39.26 -55.50
CA ASN A 426 12.31 -38.09 -55.72
C ASN A 426 11.43 -36.94 -56.27
N ILE A 427 11.59 -35.77 -55.70
CA ILE A 427 10.94 -34.53 -56.15
C ILE A 427 11.98 -33.78 -56.98
N ILE A 428 11.68 -33.52 -58.24
CA ILE A 428 12.59 -32.85 -59.13
C ILE A 428 12.01 -31.54 -59.62
N LYS A 429 12.79 -30.47 -59.53
CA LYS A 429 12.46 -29.13 -60.02
C LYS A 429 13.55 -28.65 -60.93
N ASP A 430 13.19 -28.34 -62.18
CA ASP A 430 14.14 -27.87 -63.22
C ASP A 430 15.39 -28.79 -63.37
N GLY A 431 15.16 -30.12 -63.37
CA GLY A 431 16.22 -31.13 -63.51
C GLY A 431 17.03 -31.38 -62.23
N GLN A 432 16.76 -30.76 -61.13
CA GLN A 432 17.46 -30.98 -59.85
C GLN A 432 16.54 -31.68 -58.83
N ILE A 433 17.09 -32.67 -58.12
CA ILE A 433 16.41 -33.29 -57.00
C ILE A 433 16.37 -32.29 -55.82
N ILE A 434 15.17 -31.85 -55.45
CA ILE A 434 14.95 -30.93 -54.36
C ILE A 434 14.55 -31.63 -53.05
N GLY A 435 14.19 -32.90 -53.12
CA GLY A 435 13.83 -33.70 -51.96
C GLY A 435 13.54 -35.12 -52.30
N THR A 436 13.54 -36.00 -51.30
CA THR A 436 13.11 -37.40 -51.40
C THR A 436 12.21 -37.67 -50.21
N GLU A 437 10.95 -38.04 -50.49
CA GLU A 437 9.94 -38.22 -49.43
C GLU A 437 9.10 -39.47 -49.66
N ALA A 438 8.62 -40.06 -48.59
CA ALA A 438 7.64 -41.13 -48.58
C ALA A 438 6.22 -40.57 -48.43
N THR A 439 5.25 -41.17 -49.14
CA THR A 439 3.84 -40.82 -48.97
C THR A 439 3.37 -41.06 -47.55
N LYS A 440 2.58 -40.14 -47.03
CA LYS A 440 1.97 -40.17 -45.67
C LYS A 440 0.78 -41.14 -45.65
N ALA A 441 0.16 -41.30 -44.48
CA ALA A 441 -0.99 -42.18 -44.28
C ALA A 441 -2.17 -41.90 -45.25
N ASP A 442 -2.32 -40.65 -45.69
CA ASP A 442 -3.31 -40.24 -46.70
C ASP A 442 -2.82 -40.39 -48.14
N GLY A 443 -1.66 -41.02 -48.39
CA GLY A 443 -1.07 -41.21 -49.68
C GLY A 443 -0.39 -39.97 -50.26
N SER A 444 -0.25 -38.87 -49.50
CA SER A 444 0.21 -37.59 -50.03
C SER A 444 1.69 -37.30 -49.80
N ILE A 445 2.27 -36.51 -50.71
CA ILE A 445 3.48 -35.70 -50.55
C ILE A 445 3.14 -34.27 -50.92
N THR A 446 3.50 -33.29 -50.08
CA THR A 446 3.23 -31.89 -50.32
C THR A 446 4.52 -31.09 -50.41
N VAL A 447 4.65 -30.26 -51.46
CA VAL A 447 5.76 -29.33 -51.68
C VAL A 447 5.22 -27.91 -51.39
N THR A 448 5.91 -27.16 -50.53
CA THR A 448 5.43 -25.86 -50.03
C THR A 448 6.26 -24.67 -50.50
N ASP A 449 7.53 -24.76 -50.75
CA ASP A 449 8.34 -23.66 -51.34
C ASP A 449 8.26 -23.63 -52.84
N VAL A 450 7.06 -23.36 -53.34
CA VAL A 450 6.76 -23.54 -54.78
C VAL A 450 7.07 -22.25 -55.55
N THR A 451 7.83 -22.44 -56.64
CA THR A 451 8.08 -21.40 -57.65
C THR A 451 7.50 -21.83 -59.00
N GLU A 452 7.35 -20.87 -59.93
CA GLU A 452 6.92 -21.17 -61.29
C GLU A 452 7.81 -22.23 -61.95
N GLY A 453 7.22 -23.16 -62.66
CA GLY A 453 7.93 -24.19 -63.40
C GLY A 453 7.32 -25.57 -63.29
N MET A 454 8.13 -26.61 -63.60
CA MET A 454 7.67 -27.98 -63.65
C MET A 454 8.25 -28.77 -62.49
N TYR A 455 7.37 -29.44 -61.76
CA TYR A 455 7.72 -30.40 -60.71
C TYR A 455 7.49 -31.81 -61.18
N ALA A 456 8.50 -32.66 -61.05
CA ALA A 456 8.40 -34.08 -61.45
C ALA A 456 8.57 -34.94 -60.19
N PHE A 457 7.66 -35.90 -60.02
CA PHE A 457 7.73 -36.89 -58.96
C PHE A 457 8.12 -38.23 -59.60
N VAL A 458 9.28 -38.72 -59.21
CA VAL A 458 9.82 -40.01 -59.75
C VAL A 458 9.82 -41.03 -58.61
N GLU A 459 9.05 -42.08 -58.73
CA GLU A 459 8.98 -43.11 -57.70
C GLU A 459 10.29 -43.91 -57.66
N VAL A 460 10.87 -43.98 -56.46
CA VAL A 460 12.12 -44.69 -56.19
C VAL A 460 11.84 -46.11 -55.68
N SER A 461 10.81 -46.22 -54.83
CA SER A 461 10.37 -47.51 -54.31
C SER A 461 8.89 -47.48 -53.95
N ALA A 462 8.21 -48.55 -54.19
CA ALA A 462 6.83 -48.80 -53.79
C ALA A 462 6.78 -49.78 -52.62
N PRO A 463 5.81 -49.65 -51.69
CA PRO A 463 5.61 -50.65 -50.65
C PRO A 463 5.14 -51.99 -51.29
N ALA A 464 5.63 -53.10 -50.76
CA ALA A 464 5.18 -54.40 -51.22
C ALA A 464 3.67 -54.61 -51.00
N PRO A 465 2.91 -55.20 -51.91
CA PRO A 465 3.33 -55.94 -53.11
C PRO A 465 3.34 -55.12 -54.42
N TYR A 466 3.30 -53.80 -54.34
CA TYR A 466 3.17 -52.91 -55.50
C TYR A 466 4.49 -52.72 -56.23
N ALA A 467 4.41 -52.56 -57.58
CA ALA A 467 5.52 -52.24 -58.42
C ALA A 467 5.77 -50.72 -58.50
N THR A 468 7.05 -50.38 -58.66
CA THR A 468 7.44 -48.97 -58.85
C THR A 468 6.97 -48.42 -60.19
N LEU A 469 6.43 -47.20 -60.22
CA LEU A 469 6.06 -46.47 -61.42
C LEU A 469 7.31 -46.23 -62.31
N THR A 470 7.20 -46.42 -63.61
CA THR A 470 8.28 -46.19 -64.56
C THR A 470 8.31 -44.79 -65.15
N GLU A 471 7.14 -44.08 -65.13
CA GLU A 471 7.00 -42.72 -65.65
C GLU A 471 6.92 -41.74 -64.56
N PRO A 472 7.52 -40.51 -64.67
CA PRO A 472 7.38 -39.48 -63.74
C PRO A 472 5.96 -38.90 -63.77
N VAL A 473 5.46 -38.41 -62.57
CA VAL A 473 4.21 -37.65 -62.43
C VAL A 473 4.57 -36.20 -62.42
N ILE A 474 3.97 -35.40 -63.31
CA ILE A 474 4.35 -33.98 -63.51
C ILE A 474 3.27 -33.06 -63.12
N ALA A 475 3.64 -32.02 -62.34
CA ALA A 475 2.82 -30.87 -61.96
C ALA A 475 3.41 -29.63 -62.64
N HIS A 476 2.55 -28.82 -63.29
CA HIS A 476 2.91 -27.56 -63.89
C HIS A 476 2.41 -26.43 -62.97
N VAL A 477 3.29 -25.53 -62.57
CA VAL A 477 2.97 -24.36 -61.80
C VAL A 477 3.24 -23.11 -62.64
N ASP A 478 2.19 -22.37 -63.00
CA ASP A 478 2.29 -21.14 -63.76
C ASP A 478 2.31 -19.90 -62.86
N GLN A 479 2.60 -18.74 -63.44
CA GLN A 479 2.68 -17.46 -62.70
C GLN A 479 1.31 -17.06 -62.15
N ALA A 480 0.22 -17.43 -62.81
CA ALA A 480 -1.13 -17.13 -62.29
C ALA A 480 -1.41 -17.91 -61.01
N THR A 481 -0.96 -19.15 -60.90
CA THR A 481 -1.05 -19.94 -59.66
C THR A 481 -0.18 -19.32 -58.54
N ILE A 482 1.05 -18.89 -58.87
CA ILE A 482 1.92 -18.20 -57.90
C ILE A 482 1.26 -16.94 -57.36
N ASN A 483 0.66 -16.10 -58.20
CA ASN A 483 0.02 -14.85 -57.85
C ASN A 483 -1.31 -15.06 -57.11
N GLY A 484 -2.09 -16.04 -57.49
CA GLY A 484 -3.42 -16.31 -56.96
C GLY A 484 -3.44 -17.25 -55.76
N GLY A 485 -2.37 -17.97 -55.54
CA GLY A 485 -2.33 -19.02 -54.53
C GLY A 485 -3.06 -20.29 -54.97
N GLY A 486 -3.03 -21.30 -54.14
CA GLY A 486 -3.74 -22.55 -54.32
C GLY A 486 -2.85 -23.79 -54.40
N THR A 487 -3.49 -24.95 -54.51
CA THR A 487 -2.81 -26.25 -54.57
C THR A 487 -2.94 -26.87 -55.91
N VAL A 488 -1.83 -27.21 -56.53
CA VAL A 488 -1.76 -28.05 -57.73
C VAL A 488 -1.67 -29.51 -57.30
N THR A 489 -2.71 -30.28 -57.57
CA THR A 489 -2.75 -31.70 -57.15
C THR A 489 -2.56 -32.61 -58.37
N VAL A 490 -1.68 -33.60 -58.23
CA VAL A 490 -1.46 -34.65 -59.22
C VAL A 490 -1.63 -35.99 -58.54
N THR A 491 -2.03 -36.98 -59.31
CA THR A 491 -2.29 -38.35 -58.84
C THR A 491 -1.37 -39.34 -59.49
N ALA A 492 -0.84 -40.25 -58.69
CA ALA A 492 0.06 -41.30 -59.13
C ALA A 492 -0.54 -42.70 -58.93
#